data_721c26d47c5d0603d687c4672d666694
#
_entry.id   721c26d47c5d0603d687c4672d666694
#
_cell.length_a   1.000
_cell.length_b   1.000
_cell.length_c   1.000
_cell.angle_alpha   90.00
_cell.angle_beta   90.00
_cell.angle_gamma   90.00
#
_symmetry.space_group_name_H-M   'P 1'
#
loop_
_entity.id
_entity.type
_entity.pdbx_description
1 polymer ?
#
loop_
_entity_poly.entity_id
_entity_poly.type
_entity_poly.pdbx_seq_one_letter_code
_entity_poly.pdbx_strand_id
1 'polypeptide(L)'
;MEYWTSVANQHSEIWHTPDRVVLPPKPDAAAGLAEAYWGGLADSVRGVIRPEGPALGPIRLVLARAGTTILDFGPATVAEVEGGIEIAYPILGGAACSGPSGALRLIARVEGAAVRLGVVVDGYRPRFERLRIVSFPIAAPYTLAQHLLHGWVTRRTLPLMAGAIAPPLPVPSLDASARLRGLRVGVVGASGYVGRRLVPELRDQGAVVRAIVRRPNADLEQVRDVEVVLADALDREALGRAFDGLDVVYWLVHSMGAGGDFAELDRQAARNAAEAAEAAGVRQIVYLGGLGDEDPDLSHHLQSRHETGAVLASSGSVPVTTLRAAMVIGQHSASFQMLRDLVHRLPAMVTPRWVTTRTQPIAFADLRDYLIGVCALPEAYGRTLDVGGPDILTFQEMMERTAVLAGRRKPAILPVPVLSPELSSLWCGLVTDVDTRIARPLVEGLRNETVCRNDDILRLVPKERLSFDDAVRRALQGVPLRY
;
A
#
# COMPACT_ATOMS: atom_id res chain seq x y z
N MET A 1 -5.58 24.18 -6.68
CA MET A 1 -6.64 23.15 -6.63
C MET A 1 -7.98 23.89 -6.58
N GLU A 2 -8.64 24.01 -7.72
CA GLU A 2 -9.94 24.71 -7.81
C GLU A 2 -11.06 23.67 -7.86
N TYR A 3 -12.04 23.82 -6.99
CA TYR A 3 -13.26 23.03 -7.00
C TYR A 3 -14.40 23.93 -7.48
N TRP A 4 -15.14 23.48 -8.47
CA TRP A 4 -16.35 24.14 -8.92
C TRP A 4 -17.57 23.25 -8.63
N THR A 5 -18.62 23.83 -8.07
CA THR A 5 -19.82 23.10 -7.67
C THR A 5 -21.04 23.83 -8.21
N SER A 6 -21.87 23.12 -8.97
CA SER A 6 -23.20 23.57 -9.38
C SER A 6 -24.25 22.61 -8.86
N VAL A 7 -25.34 23.13 -8.35
CA VAL A 7 -26.47 22.36 -7.83
C VAL A 7 -27.75 23.01 -8.29
N ALA A 8 -28.54 22.33 -9.11
CA ALA A 8 -29.85 22.75 -9.53
C ALA A 8 -30.75 21.53 -9.85
N ASN A 9 -32.03 21.54 -9.45
CA ASN A 9 -33.11 20.65 -9.90
C ASN A 9 -32.71 19.16 -10.08
N GLN A 10 -32.30 18.49 -8.99
CA GLN A 10 -31.89 17.07 -8.99
C GLN A 10 -30.57 16.78 -9.77
N HIS A 11 -29.81 17.80 -10.06
CA HIS A 11 -28.50 17.73 -10.69
C HIS A 11 -27.45 18.30 -9.73
N SER A 12 -26.35 17.56 -9.53
CA SER A 12 -25.21 17.99 -8.75
C SER A 12 -23.93 17.59 -9.46
N GLU A 13 -23.06 18.54 -9.67
CA GLU A 13 -21.76 18.30 -10.31
C GLU A 13 -20.64 18.96 -9.51
N ILE A 14 -19.52 18.27 -9.39
CA ILE A 14 -18.31 18.77 -8.73
C ILE A 14 -17.13 18.42 -9.63
N TRP A 15 -16.33 19.43 -9.95
CA TRP A 15 -15.19 19.32 -10.84
C TRP A 15 -13.89 19.65 -10.12
N HIS A 16 -12.82 19.04 -10.57
CA HIS A 16 -11.46 19.26 -10.10
C HIS A 16 -10.48 19.19 -11.27
N THR A 17 -9.57 20.14 -11.33
CA THR A 17 -8.48 20.15 -12.30
C THR A 17 -7.18 19.87 -11.54
N PRO A 18 -6.67 18.61 -11.57
CA PRO A 18 -5.41 18.26 -10.94
C PRO A 18 -4.22 18.76 -11.74
N ASP A 19 -3.14 19.09 -11.04
CA ASP A 19 -1.88 19.43 -11.68
C ASP A 19 -1.24 18.17 -12.29
N ARG A 20 -0.77 18.24 -13.53
CA ARG A 20 0.06 17.23 -14.21
C ARG A 20 -0.56 15.83 -14.33
N VAL A 21 -1.79 15.72 -14.75
CA VAL A 21 -2.42 14.43 -15.07
C VAL A 21 -2.51 14.24 -16.58
N VAL A 22 -2.20 13.04 -17.06
CA VAL A 22 -2.38 12.60 -18.43
C VAL A 22 -3.35 11.42 -18.41
N LEU A 23 -4.38 11.44 -19.26
CA LEU A 23 -5.31 10.32 -19.36
C LEU A 23 -4.60 9.08 -19.95
N PRO A 24 -4.54 7.96 -19.21
CA PRO A 24 -4.00 6.70 -19.73
C PRO A 24 -4.96 6.08 -20.79
N PRO A 25 -4.56 5.01 -21.49
CA PRO A 25 -5.44 4.26 -22.36
C PRO A 25 -6.75 3.85 -21.67
N LYS A 26 -7.85 3.90 -22.40
CA LYS A 26 -9.23 3.89 -21.89
C LYS A 26 -9.64 2.81 -20.89
N PRO A 27 -9.35 1.49 -21.09
CA PRO A 27 -9.80 0.48 -20.16
C PRO A 27 -9.17 0.63 -18.77
N ASP A 28 -7.90 1.00 -18.71
CA ASP A 28 -7.16 1.17 -17.45
C ASP A 28 -7.61 2.43 -16.70
N ALA A 29 -7.91 3.51 -17.45
CA ALA A 29 -8.42 4.74 -16.87
C ALA A 29 -9.80 4.54 -16.24
N ALA A 30 -10.71 3.83 -16.91
CA ALA A 30 -12.06 3.59 -16.41
C ALA A 30 -12.04 2.77 -15.12
N ALA A 31 -11.28 1.67 -15.09
CA ALA A 31 -11.13 0.84 -13.90
C ALA A 31 -10.52 1.63 -12.73
N GLY A 32 -9.42 2.32 -12.98
CA GLY A 32 -8.73 3.12 -11.95
C GLY A 32 -9.60 4.25 -11.38
N LEU A 33 -10.34 4.97 -12.21
CA LEU A 33 -11.28 6.02 -11.76
C LEU A 33 -12.40 5.44 -10.90
N ALA A 34 -12.98 4.33 -11.32
CA ALA A 34 -14.06 3.66 -10.61
C ALA A 34 -13.60 3.12 -9.24
N GLU A 35 -12.49 2.41 -9.19
CA GLU A 35 -11.90 1.88 -7.96
C GLU A 35 -11.55 3.01 -6.98
N ALA A 36 -10.91 4.08 -7.47
CA ALA A 36 -10.54 5.22 -6.64
C ALA A 36 -11.77 5.95 -6.08
N TYR A 37 -12.86 6.05 -6.85
CA TYR A 37 -14.09 6.68 -6.38
C TYR A 37 -14.77 5.84 -5.30
N TRP A 38 -15.00 4.54 -5.54
CA TRP A 38 -15.70 3.68 -4.60
C TRP A 38 -14.89 3.42 -3.33
N GLY A 39 -13.57 3.23 -3.45
CA GLY A 39 -12.67 3.13 -2.31
C GLY A 39 -12.64 4.41 -1.48
N GLY A 40 -12.49 5.55 -2.12
CA GLY A 40 -12.49 6.85 -1.47
C GLY A 40 -13.84 7.22 -0.82
N LEU A 41 -14.96 6.75 -1.36
CA LEU A 41 -16.27 6.88 -0.73
C LEU A 41 -16.30 6.11 0.60
N ALA A 42 -15.91 4.83 0.58
CA ALA A 42 -15.86 4.00 1.79
C ALA A 42 -14.99 4.62 2.88
N ASP A 43 -13.79 5.09 2.51
CA ASP A 43 -12.85 5.75 3.41
C ASP A 43 -13.42 7.08 3.95
N SER A 44 -14.08 7.87 3.10
CA SER A 44 -14.67 9.16 3.49
C SER A 44 -15.69 9.01 4.59
N VAL A 45 -16.53 8.01 4.54
CA VAL A 45 -17.58 7.73 5.54
C VAL A 45 -17.12 6.72 6.61
N ARG A 46 -15.82 6.49 6.76
CA ARG A 46 -15.21 5.61 7.77
C ARG A 46 -15.80 4.19 7.76
N GLY A 47 -16.09 3.67 6.60
CA GLY A 47 -16.67 2.34 6.43
C GLY A 47 -18.10 2.17 6.95
N VAL A 48 -18.79 3.26 7.38
CA VAL A 48 -20.20 3.21 7.78
C VAL A 48 -21.09 2.85 6.59
N ILE A 49 -20.72 3.33 5.39
CA ILE A 49 -21.32 2.93 4.12
C ILE A 49 -20.23 2.19 3.33
N ARG A 50 -20.55 0.99 2.87
CA ARG A 50 -19.63 0.16 2.09
C ARG A 50 -20.17 -0.05 0.68
N PRO A 51 -19.37 0.19 -0.36
CA PRO A 51 -19.68 -0.27 -1.71
C PRO A 51 -19.42 -1.79 -1.78
N GLU A 52 -20.39 -2.54 -2.25
CA GLU A 52 -20.30 -3.98 -2.49
C GLU A 52 -20.54 -4.28 -3.96
N GLY A 53 -19.57 -4.91 -4.60
CA GLY A 53 -19.58 -5.28 -6.02
C GLY A 53 -18.28 -4.88 -6.74
N PRO A 54 -18.06 -5.39 -7.96
CA PRO A 54 -16.89 -5.02 -8.77
C PRO A 54 -16.99 -3.56 -9.26
N ALA A 55 -15.87 -2.85 -9.35
CA ALA A 55 -15.83 -1.39 -9.58
C ALA A 55 -16.62 -0.92 -10.82
N LEU A 56 -16.58 -1.66 -11.94
CA LEU A 56 -17.36 -1.37 -13.15
C LEU A 56 -18.64 -2.20 -13.27
N GLY A 57 -18.93 -3.08 -12.30
CA GLY A 57 -20.15 -3.89 -12.27
C GLY A 57 -21.29 -3.23 -11.50
N PRO A 58 -22.33 -3.99 -11.16
CA PRO A 58 -23.37 -3.52 -10.26
C PRO A 58 -22.81 -3.31 -8.86
N ILE A 59 -23.15 -2.16 -8.23
CA ILE A 59 -22.65 -1.78 -6.90
C ILE A 59 -23.81 -1.46 -5.98
N ARG A 60 -23.76 -2.01 -4.77
CA ARG A 60 -24.67 -1.65 -3.69
C ARG A 60 -23.95 -0.88 -2.60
N LEU A 61 -24.48 0.29 -2.24
CA LEU A 61 -24.05 0.99 -1.04
C LEU A 61 -24.81 0.45 0.15
N VAL A 62 -24.12 -0.22 1.05
CA VAL A 62 -24.72 -0.92 2.20
C VAL A 62 -24.30 -0.24 3.49
N LEU A 63 -25.26 -0.04 4.42
CA LEU A 63 -24.97 0.41 5.77
C LEU A 63 -24.34 -0.75 6.56
N ALA A 64 -23.04 -0.63 6.89
CA ALA A 64 -22.20 -1.73 7.36
C ALA A 64 -22.73 -2.47 8.61
N ARG A 65 -23.37 -1.75 9.55
CA ARG A 65 -23.91 -2.35 10.77
C ARG A 65 -25.32 -2.96 10.61
N ALA A 66 -26.09 -2.48 9.65
CA ALA A 66 -27.49 -2.89 9.47
C ALA A 66 -27.72 -3.79 8.27
N GLY A 67 -26.74 -3.96 7.37
CA GLY A 67 -26.88 -4.71 6.12
C GLY A 67 -27.89 -4.09 5.14
N THR A 68 -28.36 -2.85 5.39
CA THR A 68 -29.41 -2.20 4.60
C THR A 68 -28.79 -1.56 3.37
N THR A 69 -29.28 -1.89 2.18
CA THR A 69 -28.88 -1.23 0.93
C THR A 69 -29.48 0.18 0.88
N ILE A 70 -28.58 1.18 0.92
CA ILE A 70 -28.95 2.61 0.85
C ILE A 70 -29.24 3.01 -0.59
N LEU A 71 -28.33 2.64 -1.51
CA LEU A 71 -28.44 2.84 -2.96
C LEU A 71 -27.98 1.60 -3.69
N ASP A 72 -28.66 1.29 -4.77
CA ASP A 72 -28.37 0.18 -5.67
C ASP A 72 -28.10 0.75 -7.07
N PHE A 73 -26.93 0.43 -7.62
CA PHE A 73 -26.47 0.87 -8.92
C PHE A 73 -26.39 -0.33 -9.87
N GLY A 74 -26.84 -0.13 -11.10
CA GLY A 74 -26.63 -1.08 -12.17
C GLY A 74 -25.16 -1.13 -12.63
N PRO A 75 -24.84 -2.04 -13.55
CA PRO A 75 -23.52 -2.12 -14.13
C PRO A 75 -23.15 -0.78 -14.82
N ALA A 76 -21.88 -0.42 -14.71
CA ALA A 76 -21.37 0.79 -15.34
C ALA A 76 -21.41 0.69 -16.86
N THR A 77 -21.78 1.79 -17.53
CA THR A 77 -21.51 2.00 -18.95
C THR A 77 -20.32 2.92 -19.09
N VAL A 78 -19.32 2.51 -19.87
CA VAL A 78 -18.15 3.33 -20.17
C VAL A 78 -18.31 3.88 -21.58
N ALA A 79 -18.39 5.20 -21.71
CA ALA A 79 -18.53 5.90 -22.97
C ALA A 79 -17.32 6.81 -23.25
N GLU A 80 -16.99 6.94 -24.52
CA GLU A 80 -16.08 7.98 -24.97
C GLU A 80 -16.85 9.30 -25.07
N VAL A 81 -16.27 10.33 -24.48
CA VAL A 81 -16.73 11.71 -24.62
C VAL A 81 -15.62 12.52 -25.31
N GLU A 82 -15.96 13.66 -25.87
CA GLU A 82 -14.99 14.52 -26.55
C GLU A 82 -13.79 14.81 -25.61
N GLY A 83 -12.62 14.31 -26.01
CA GLY A 83 -11.39 14.42 -25.24
C GLY A 83 -11.30 13.59 -23.95
N GLY A 84 -12.17 12.56 -23.74
CA GLY A 84 -12.11 11.84 -22.48
C GLY A 84 -13.00 10.61 -22.35
N ILE A 85 -13.29 10.24 -21.10
CA ILE A 85 -14.14 9.10 -20.75
C ILE A 85 -15.22 9.51 -19.75
N GLU A 86 -16.37 8.87 -19.85
CA GLU A 86 -17.47 8.94 -18.89
C GLU A 86 -17.85 7.52 -18.45
N ILE A 87 -17.98 7.34 -17.14
CA ILE A 87 -18.42 6.09 -16.51
C ILE A 87 -19.76 6.42 -15.86
N ALA A 88 -20.86 5.82 -16.32
CA ALA A 88 -22.19 6.09 -15.80
C ALA A 88 -22.76 4.86 -15.10
N TYR A 89 -23.19 5.02 -13.86
CA TYR A 89 -23.87 4.01 -13.04
C TYR A 89 -25.34 4.39 -12.91
N PRO A 90 -26.28 3.67 -13.54
CA PRO A 90 -27.70 3.91 -13.37
C PRO A 90 -28.13 3.61 -11.93
N ILE A 91 -28.91 4.49 -11.31
CA ILE A 91 -29.47 4.29 -9.98
C ILE A 91 -30.74 3.43 -10.11
N LEU A 92 -30.70 2.21 -9.57
CA LEU A 92 -31.79 1.25 -9.65
C LEU A 92 -32.79 1.37 -8.49
N GLY A 93 -32.34 1.91 -7.34
CA GLY A 93 -33.19 2.02 -6.16
C GLY A 93 -32.41 2.07 -4.84
N GLY A 94 -33.02 1.57 -3.77
CA GLY A 94 -32.45 1.52 -2.42
C GLY A 94 -33.28 2.25 -1.38
N ALA A 95 -32.89 2.20 -0.10
CA ALA A 95 -33.64 2.82 0.99
C ALA A 95 -33.71 4.37 0.88
N ALA A 96 -32.72 4.98 0.25
CA ALA A 96 -32.64 6.43 0.05
C ALA A 96 -33.30 6.93 -1.23
N CYS A 97 -33.73 6.04 -2.14
CA CYS A 97 -34.29 6.40 -3.44
C CYS A 97 -35.77 5.98 -3.55
N SER A 98 -36.57 6.78 -4.26
CA SER A 98 -38.00 6.49 -4.49
C SER A 98 -38.27 5.46 -5.62
N GLY A 99 -37.24 4.98 -6.27
CA GLY A 99 -37.27 4.02 -7.39
C GLY A 99 -36.15 4.25 -8.36
N PRO A 100 -36.07 3.49 -9.46
CA PRO A 100 -35.05 3.71 -10.48
C PRO A 100 -35.10 5.12 -11.01
N SER A 101 -34.02 5.88 -10.89
CA SER A 101 -33.97 7.29 -11.35
C SER A 101 -32.56 7.83 -11.40
N GLY A 102 -32.19 8.39 -12.54
CA GLY A 102 -30.92 9.07 -12.72
C GLY A 102 -29.68 8.17 -12.75
N ALA A 103 -28.54 8.79 -12.70
CA ALA A 103 -27.25 8.14 -12.72
C ALA A 103 -26.18 8.90 -11.92
N LEU A 104 -25.22 8.17 -11.38
CA LEU A 104 -23.94 8.69 -10.96
C LEU A 104 -22.96 8.59 -12.12
N ARG A 105 -22.28 9.69 -12.46
CA ARG A 105 -21.31 9.74 -13.56
C ARG A 105 -19.95 10.19 -13.03
N LEU A 106 -18.92 9.42 -13.38
CA LEU A 106 -17.52 9.79 -13.19
C LEU A 106 -16.98 10.20 -14.54
N ILE A 107 -16.41 11.40 -14.63
CA ILE A 107 -16.01 12.00 -15.91
C ILE A 107 -14.55 12.42 -15.83
N ALA A 108 -13.77 12.08 -16.85
CA ALA A 108 -12.44 12.63 -17.04
C ALA A 108 -12.33 13.17 -18.46
N ARG A 109 -12.02 14.46 -18.61
CA ARG A 109 -11.91 15.14 -19.92
C ARG A 109 -10.59 15.88 -20.03
N VAL A 110 -10.01 15.89 -21.22
CA VAL A 110 -8.86 16.72 -21.56
C VAL A 110 -9.37 18.08 -22.03
N GLU A 111 -9.03 19.12 -21.28
CA GLU A 111 -9.33 20.52 -21.65
C GLU A 111 -8.00 21.27 -21.82
N GLY A 112 -7.59 21.48 -23.07
CA GLY A 112 -6.28 22.05 -23.38
C GLY A 112 -5.11 21.15 -22.93
N ALA A 113 -4.25 21.64 -22.05
CA ALA A 113 -3.13 20.89 -21.49
C ALA A 113 -3.45 20.20 -20.15
N ALA A 114 -4.68 20.30 -19.67
CA ALA A 114 -5.08 19.77 -18.36
C ALA A 114 -6.16 18.69 -18.49
N VAL A 115 -6.22 17.77 -17.53
CA VAL A 115 -7.32 16.83 -17.36
C VAL A 115 -8.27 17.38 -16.30
N ARG A 116 -9.54 17.42 -16.62
CA ARG A 116 -10.61 17.83 -15.70
C ARG A 116 -11.40 16.62 -15.25
N LEU A 117 -11.54 16.44 -13.94
CA LEU A 117 -12.27 15.35 -13.33
C LEU A 117 -13.59 15.85 -12.75
N GLY A 118 -14.66 15.11 -13.00
CA GLY A 118 -15.99 15.44 -12.50
C GLY A 118 -16.72 14.24 -11.90
N VAL A 119 -17.52 14.52 -10.87
CA VAL A 119 -18.51 13.59 -10.34
C VAL A 119 -19.86 14.28 -10.46
N VAL A 120 -20.76 13.67 -11.22
CA VAL A 120 -22.09 14.22 -11.52
C VAL A 120 -23.15 13.22 -11.04
N VAL A 121 -24.12 13.71 -10.29
CA VAL A 121 -25.34 12.96 -9.97
C VAL A 121 -26.49 13.66 -10.67
N ASP A 122 -27.17 12.95 -11.54
CA ASP A 122 -28.23 13.50 -12.37
C ASP A 122 -29.51 12.67 -12.26
N GLY A 123 -30.68 13.36 -12.17
CA GLY A 123 -32.00 12.73 -12.14
C GLY A 123 -32.32 11.91 -10.90
N TYR A 124 -31.54 12.04 -9.81
CA TYR A 124 -31.77 11.30 -8.55
C TYR A 124 -33.06 11.79 -7.85
N ARG A 125 -33.92 10.85 -7.46
CA ARG A 125 -35.18 11.14 -6.74
C ARG A 125 -35.14 10.59 -5.31
N PRO A 126 -34.94 11.45 -4.29
CA PRO A 126 -34.94 11.02 -2.90
C PRO A 126 -36.29 10.45 -2.46
N ARG A 127 -36.27 9.40 -1.64
CA ARG A 127 -37.50 8.77 -1.13
C ARG A 127 -38.38 9.72 -0.32
N PHE A 128 -37.79 10.70 0.34
CA PHE A 128 -38.49 11.63 1.27
C PHE A 128 -39.01 12.89 0.58
N GLU A 129 -38.92 13.01 -0.74
CA GLU A 129 -39.43 14.16 -1.49
C GLU A 129 -40.96 14.34 -1.33
N ARG A 130 -41.72 13.28 -0.99
CA ARG A 130 -43.17 13.28 -0.83
C ARG A 130 -43.66 13.28 0.60
N LEU A 131 -42.82 13.25 1.62
CA LEU A 131 -43.22 13.27 3.01
C LEU A 131 -43.56 14.72 3.47
N ARG A 132 -44.79 15.11 3.24
CA ARG A 132 -45.42 16.29 3.90
C ARG A 132 -45.88 15.86 5.28
N ILE A 133 -45.04 15.98 6.31
CA ILE A 133 -45.49 15.94 7.69
C ILE A 133 -45.58 17.38 8.15
N VAL A 134 -46.89 17.82 8.33
CA VAL A 134 -47.32 19.03 9.03
C VAL A 134 -46.37 20.23 8.95
N SER A 135 -46.69 21.18 8.04
CA SER A 135 -46.26 22.59 8.01
C SER A 135 -44.78 22.97 7.94
N PHE A 136 -43.84 22.00 7.86
CA PHE A 136 -42.43 22.26 7.59
C PHE A 136 -41.97 21.42 6.39
N PRO A 137 -41.34 22.02 5.38
CA PRO A 137 -40.79 21.25 4.25
C PRO A 137 -39.53 20.50 4.68
N ILE A 138 -39.69 19.24 5.14
CA ILE A 138 -38.56 18.33 5.48
C ILE A 138 -37.70 18.03 4.24
N ALA A 139 -38.24 18.23 3.04
CA ALA A 139 -37.51 18.05 1.79
C ALA A 139 -36.28 18.98 1.68
N ALA A 140 -36.37 20.24 2.11
CA ALA A 140 -35.26 21.19 1.97
C ALA A 140 -34.03 20.84 2.84
N PRO A 141 -34.17 20.51 4.16
CA PRO A 141 -33.02 20.09 4.95
C PRO A 141 -32.46 18.73 4.53
N TYR A 142 -33.27 17.79 4.05
CA TYR A 142 -32.80 16.50 3.54
C TYR A 142 -31.99 16.68 2.24
N THR A 143 -32.52 17.46 1.29
CA THR A 143 -31.83 17.77 0.05
C THR A 143 -30.51 18.51 0.31
N LEU A 144 -30.53 19.49 1.23
CA LEU A 144 -29.31 20.19 1.66
C LEU A 144 -28.29 19.24 2.29
N ALA A 145 -28.71 18.37 3.21
CA ALA A 145 -27.84 17.40 3.84
C ALA A 145 -27.24 16.41 2.83
N GLN A 146 -28.01 15.98 1.84
CA GLN A 146 -27.56 15.11 0.76
C GLN A 146 -26.53 15.80 -0.14
N HIS A 147 -26.76 17.06 -0.51
CA HIS A 147 -25.80 17.85 -1.28
C HIS A 147 -24.51 18.10 -0.50
N LEU A 148 -24.61 18.40 0.79
CA LEU A 148 -23.44 18.57 1.65
C LEU A 148 -22.64 17.27 1.75
N LEU A 149 -23.30 16.12 1.91
CA LEU A 149 -22.66 14.81 1.96
C LEU A 149 -22.00 14.45 0.61
N HIS A 150 -22.73 14.63 -0.50
CA HIS A 150 -22.20 14.41 -1.84
C HIS A 150 -20.99 15.30 -2.08
N GLY A 151 -21.10 16.61 -1.81
CA GLY A 151 -19.98 17.54 -1.94
C GLY A 151 -18.78 17.20 -1.06
N TRP A 152 -19.03 16.74 0.15
CA TRP A 152 -17.98 16.36 1.08
C TRP A 152 -17.27 15.07 0.65
N VAL A 153 -18.01 14.03 0.23
CA VAL A 153 -17.44 12.78 -0.31
C VAL A 153 -16.67 13.07 -1.58
N THR A 154 -17.27 13.76 -2.54
CA THR A 154 -16.67 14.00 -3.87
C THR A 154 -15.37 14.80 -3.77
N ARG A 155 -15.30 15.84 -2.94
CA ARG A 155 -14.06 16.61 -2.72
C ARG A 155 -12.92 15.76 -2.14
N ARG A 156 -13.23 14.62 -1.51
CA ARG A 156 -12.23 13.67 -0.99
C ARG A 156 -11.86 12.60 -2.00
N THR A 157 -12.78 12.21 -2.87
CA THR A 157 -12.53 11.17 -3.87
C THR A 157 -11.85 11.71 -5.13
N LEU A 158 -12.09 12.96 -5.53
CA LEU A 158 -11.48 13.57 -6.72
C LEU A 158 -9.94 13.54 -6.72
N PRO A 159 -9.22 13.85 -5.64
CA PRO A 159 -7.77 13.71 -5.60
C PRO A 159 -7.30 12.26 -5.74
N LEU A 160 -8.07 11.28 -5.23
CA LEU A 160 -7.77 9.86 -5.37
C LEU A 160 -7.97 9.40 -6.82
N MET A 161 -9.05 9.87 -7.47
CA MET A 161 -9.30 9.64 -8.89
C MET A 161 -8.18 10.25 -9.75
N ALA A 162 -7.73 11.47 -9.42
CA ALA A 162 -6.61 12.11 -10.10
C ALA A 162 -5.33 11.26 -9.95
N GLY A 163 -5.07 10.74 -8.75
CA GLY A 163 -3.95 9.84 -8.49
C GLY A 163 -4.01 8.54 -9.28
N ALA A 164 -5.20 7.97 -9.45
CA ALA A 164 -5.39 6.71 -10.17
C ALA A 164 -5.11 6.80 -11.67
N ILE A 165 -5.27 8.00 -12.27
CA ILE A 165 -4.98 8.25 -13.69
C ILE A 165 -3.71 9.06 -13.93
N ALA A 166 -3.02 9.52 -12.87
CA ALA A 166 -1.73 10.15 -13.01
C ALA A 166 -0.71 9.13 -13.55
N PRO A 167 0.12 9.49 -14.54
CA PRO A 167 1.21 8.62 -14.93
C PRO A 167 2.09 8.37 -13.70
N PRO A 168 2.56 7.13 -13.48
CA PRO A 168 3.54 6.89 -12.43
C PRO A 168 4.73 7.83 -12.68
N LEU A 169 5.19 8.51 -11.61
CA LEU A 169 6.42 9.30 -11.70
C LEU A 169 7.51 8.39 -12.27
N PRO A 170 8.21 8.78 -13.35
CA PRO A 170 9.26 7.93 -13.90
C PRO A 170 10.29 7.66 -12.80
N VAL A 171 10.47 6.39 -12.46
CA VAL A 171 11.60 5.94 -11.66
C VAL A 171 12.57 5.37 -12.66
N PRO A 172 13.79 5.87 -12.73
CA PRO A 172 14.84 5.13 -13.40
C PRO A 172 14.86 3.72 -12.78
N SER A 173 14.48 2.71 -13.54
CA SER A 173 14.61 1.32 -13.08
C SER A 173 16.06 0.93 -13.24
N LEU A 174 16.60 0.28 -12.21
CA LEU A 174 17.92 -0.33 -12.31
C LEU A 174 17.89 -1.41 -13.38
N ASP A 175 18.75 -1.30 -14.40
CA ASP A 175 18.96 -2.38 -15.36
C ASP A 175 20.03 -3.34 -14.82
N ALA A 176 19.60 -4.51 -14.41
CA ALA A 176 20.45 -5.63 -14.00
C ALA A 176 20.33 -6.83 -14.95
N SER A 177 19.68 -6.67 -16.09
CA SER A 177 19.32 -7.75 -17.02
C SER A 177 20.53 -8.55 -17.51
N ALA A 178 21.68 -7.91 -17.74
CA ALA A 178 22.90 -8.58 -18.14
C ALA A 178 23.38 -9.61 -17.10
N ARG A 179 23.19 -9.35 -15.80
CA ARG A 179 23.60 -10.22 -14.69
C ARG A 179 22.54 -11.25 -14.32
N LEU A 180 21.27 -10.91 -14.48
CA LEU A 180 20.14 -11.75 -14.05
C LEU A 180 19.65 -12.72 -15.12
N ARG A 181 19.98 -12.51 -16.39
CA ARG A 181 19.49 -13.34 -17.51
C ARG A 181 19.86 -14.81 -17.32
N GLY A 182 18.84 -15.66 -17.24
CA GLY A 182 18.99 -17.10 -17.06
C GLY A 182 19.38 -17.53 -15.65
N LEU A 183 19.60 -16.59 -14.71
CA LEU A 183 19.87 -16.89 -13.31
C LEU A 183 18.62 -17.50 -12.66
N ARG A 184 18.77 -18.61 -11.95
CA ARG A 184 17.70 -19.28 -11.23
C ARG A 184 17.56 -18.68 -9.85
N VAL A 185 16.44 -17.99 -9.60
CA VAL A 185 16.22 -17.19 -8.39
C VAL A 185 15.00 -17.70 -7.62
N GLY A 186 15.20 -18.13 -6.38
CA GLY A 186 14.13 -18.47 -5.46
C GLY A 186 13.71 -17.27 -4.62
N VAL A 187 12.42 -17.03 -4.44
CA VAL A 187 11.89 -15.99 -3.55
C VAL A 187 11.03 -16.64 -2.47
N VAL A 188 11.59 -16.81 -1.26
CA VAL A 188 10.87 -17.35 -0.10
C VAL A 188 10.08 -16.22 0.55
N GLY A 189 8.78 -16.44 0.79
CA GLY A 189 7.87 -15.37 1.18
C GLY A 189 7.35 -14.56 0.00
N ALA A 190 7.27 -15.17 -1.19
CA ALA A 190 6.81 -14.54 -2.42
C ALA A 190 5.40 -13.95 -2.33
N SER A 191 4.50 -14.50 -1.50
CA SER A 191 3.15 -13.97 -1.28
C SER A 191 3.11 -12.71 -0.39
N GLY A 192 4.22 -12.34 0.26
CA GLY A 192 4.32 -11.16 1.11
C GLY A 192 4.36 -9.85 0.32
N TYR A 193 4.29 -8.72 1.02
CA TYR A 193 4.27 -7.39 0.42
C TYR A 193 5.45 -7.13 -0.54
N VAL A 194 6.67 -7.44 -0.12
CA VAL A 194 7.88 -7.26 -0.93
C VAL A 194 7.96 -8.35 -2.01
N GLY A 195 7.76 -9.63 -1.62
CA GLY A 195 7.97 -10.77 -2.49
C GLY A 195 7.11 -10.74 -3.76
N ARG A 196 5.79 -10.52 -3.63
CA ARG A 196 4.91 -10.51 -4.79
C ARG A 196 5.15 -9.36 -5.77
N ARG A 197 5.86 -8.31 -5.34
CA ARG A 197 6.30 -7.20 -6.20
C ARG A 197 7.68 -7.42 -6.80
N LEU A 198 8.52 -8.15 -6.09
CA LEU A 198 9.87 -8.47 -6.54
C LEU A 198 9.88 -9.57 -7.61
N VAL A 199 8.99 -10.58 -7.48
CA VAL A 199 8.90 -11.72 -8.40
C VAL A 199 8.74 -11.30 -9.87
N PRO A 200 7.75 -10.48 -10.26
CA PRO A 200 7.61 -10.05 -11.65
C PRO A 200 8.79 -9.20 -12.13
N GLU A 201 9.37 -8.37 -11.28
CA GLU A 201 10.51 -7.53 -11.66
C GLU A 201 11.77 -8.35 -11.94
N LEU A 202 12.06 -9.38 -11.12
CA LEU A 202 13.18 -10.30 -11.38
C LEU A 202 13.00 -11.06 -12.69
N ARG A 203 11.78 -11.54 -12.98
CA ARG A 203 11.45 -12.17 -14.25
C ARG A 203 11.66 -11.20 -15.42
N ASP A 204 11.20 -9.97 -15.32
CA ASP A 204 11.31 -8.95 -16.37
C ASP A 204 12.76 -8.56 -16.63
N GLN A 205 13.65 -8.73 -15.63
CA GLN A 205 15.11 -8.63 -15.79
C GLN A 205 15.73 -9.90 -16.39
N GLY A 206 14.95 -10.92 -16.73
CA GLY A 206 15.38 -12.14 -17.39
C GLY A 206 15.80 -13.29 -16.48
N ALA A 207 15.55 -13.21 -15.17
CA ALA A 207 15.76 -14.32 -14.25
C ALA A 207 14.71 -15.42 -14.44
N VAL A 208 15.10 -16.68 -14.20
CA VAL A 208 14.17 -17.81 -14.04
C VAL A 208 13.73 -17.85 -12.59
N VAL A 209 12.49 -17.43 -12.33
CA VAL A 209 12.02 -17.19 -10.97
C VAL A 209 11.18 -18.33 -10.44
N ARG A 210 11.51 -18.80 -9.23
CA ARG A 210 10.71 -19.71 -8.41
C ARG A 210 10.13 -18.96 -7.21
N ALA A 211 8.81 -18.77 -7.21
CA ALA A 211 8.05 -18.18 -6.10
C ALA A 211 7.75 -19.26 -5.07
N ILE A 212 8.34 -19.16 -3.88
CA ILE A 212 8.21 -20.16 -2.81
C ILE A 212 7.23 -19.61 -1.76
N VAL A 213 6.10 -20.30 -1.59
CA VAL A 213 4.98 -19.87 -0.75
C VAL A 213 4.51 -21.01 0.17
N ARG A 214 4.01 -20.65 1.34
CA ARG A 214 3.47 -21.65 2.30
C ARG A 214 2.09 -22.17 1.90
N ARG A 215 1.30 -21.37 1.19
CA ARG A 215 -0.08 -21.68 0.76
C ARG A 215 -0.27 -21.27 -0.69
N PRO A 216 -1.15 -21.93 -1.45
CA PRO A 216 -1.50 -21.51 -2.80
C PRO A 216 -1.83 -20.01 -2.87
N ASN A 217 -1.40 -19.35 -3.93
CA ASN A 217 -1.62 -17.93 -4.14
C ASN A 217 -1.99 -17.68 -5.60
N ALA A 218 -3.27 -17.42 -5.85
CA ALA A 218 -3.81 -17.25 -7.18
C ALA A 218 -3.18 -16.07 -7.95
N ASP A 219 -2.76 -15.02 -7.26
CA ASP A 219 -2.12 -13.86 -7.90
C ASP A 219 -0.75 -14.25 -8.48
N LEU A 220 0.04 -15.03 -7.73
CA LEU A 220 1.35 -15.50 -8.20
C LEU A 220 1.23 -16.57 -9.30
N GLU A 221 0.20 -17.43 -9.24
CA GLU A 221 -0.05 -18.45 -10.25
C GLU A 221 -0.42 -17.84 -11.62
N GLN A 222 -0.92 -16.60 -11.63
CA GLN A 222 -1.23 -15.86 -12.86
C GLN A 222 -0.01 -15.15 -13.46
N VAL A 223 1.09 -15.04 -12.71
CA VAL A 223 2.33 -14.42 -13.23
C VAL A 223 2.98 -15.37 -14.24
N ARG A 224 3.00 -14.96 -15.50
CA ARG A 224 3.60 -15.78 -16.58
C ARG A 224 5.09 -16.03 -16.31
N ASP A 225 5.56 -17.20 -16.71
CA ASP A 225 6.98 -17.60 -16.65
C ASP A 225 7.57 -17.57 -15.22
N VAL A 226 6.74 -17.83 -14.21
CA VAL A 226 7.12 -17.98 -12.80
C VAL A 226 6.66 -19.34 -12.31
N GLU A 227 7.59 -20.12 -11.75
CA GLU A 227 7.29 -21.39 -11.10
C GLU A 227 6.81 -21.11 -9.67
N VAL A 228 5.62 -21.60 -9.28
CA VAL A 228 5.12 -21.47 -7.90
C VAL A 228 5.30 -22.81 -7.18
N VAL A 229 6.05 -22.81 -6.08
CA VAL A 229 6.35 -24.00 -5.27
C VAL A 229 5.82 -23.82 -3.85
N LEU A 230 5.16 -24.87 -3.33
CA LEU A 230 4.68 -24.90 -1.95
C LEU A 230 5.78 -25.46 -1.03
N ALA A 231 6.26 -24.62 -0.10
CA ALA A 231 7.17 -25.03 0.98
C ALA A 231 6.93 -24.18 2.22
N ASP A 232 6.83 -24.84 3.37
CA ASP A 232 6.84 -24.17 4.68
C ASP A 232 8.30 -23.96 5.09
N ALA A 233 8.63 -22.74 5.55
CA ALA A 233 9.96 -22.41 6.04
C ALA A 233 10.40 -23.22 7.27
N LEU A 234 9.45 -23.79 8.02
CA LEU A 234 9.71 -24.68 9.13
C LEU A 234 9.95 -26.15 8.71
N ASP A 235 9.68 -26.49 7.46
CA ASP A 235 9.94 -27.80 6.87
C ASP A 235 11.25 -27.78 6.07
N ARG A 236 12.34 -28.30 6.66
CA ARG A 236 13.67 -28.33 6.05
C ARG A 236 13.70 -29.14 4.74
N GLU A 237 12.98 -30.27 4.68
CA GLU A 237 12.98 -31.11 3.48
C GLU A 237 12.23 -30.42 2.33
N ALA A 238 11.11 -29.76 2.63
CA ALA A 238 10.39 -28.97 1.65
C ALA A 238 11.23 -27.81 1.12
N LEU A 239 11.98 -27.11 1.98
CA LEU A 239 12.94 -26.08 1.54
C LEU A 239 14.06 -26.67 0.70
N GLY A 240 14.63 -27.83 1.06
CA GLY A 240 15.66 -28.52 0.28
C GLY A 240 15.21 -28.79 -1.15
N ARG A 241 14.01 -29.35 -1.31
CA ARG A 241 13.40 -29.55 -2.64
C ARG A 241 13.13 -28.23 -3.38
N ALA A 242 12.69 -27.21 -2.65
CA ALA A 242 12.39 -25.91 -3.23
C ALA A 242 13.65 -25.13 -3.66
N PHE A 243 14.81 -25.41 -3.05
CA PHE A 243 16.08 -24.75 -3.39
C PHE A 243 16.89 -25.49 -4.44
N ASP A 244 16.51 -26.72 -4.78
CA ASP A 244 17.22 -27.51 -5.78
C ASP A 244 17.38 -26.76 -7.11
N GLY A 245 18.64 -26.66 -7.57
CA GLY A 245 19.03 -26.00 -8.79
C GLY A 245 18.91 -24.47 -8.79
N LEU A 246 18.71 -23.80 -7.65
CA LEU A 246 18.71 -22.34 -7.54
C LEU A 246 20.14 -21.80 -7.40
N ASP A 247 20.38 -20.64 -7.99
CA ASP A 247 21.62 -19.88 -7.88
C ASP A 247 21.57 -18.89 -6.71
N VAL A 248 20.44 -18.21 -6.54
CA VAL A 248 20.21 -17.17 -5.52
C VAL A 248 18.88 -17.39 -4.83
N VAL A 249 18.85 -17.19 -3.52
CA VAL A 249 17.62 -17.25 -2.71
C VAL A 249 17.38 -15.91 -2.03
N TYR A 250 16.22 -15.31 -2.27
CA TYR A 250 15.72 -14.20 -1.45
C TYR A 250 14.98 -14.74 -0.24
N TRP A 251 15.41 -14.32 0.94
CA TRP A 251 14.76 -14.65 2.20
C TRP A 251 13.94 -13.46 2.69
N LEU A 252 12.62 -13.50 2.46
CA LEU A 252 11.65 -12.43 2.79
C LEU A 252 10.61 -12.89 3.82
N VAL A 253 10.87 -14.03 4.49
CA VAL A 253 9.97 -14.58 5.51
C VAL A 253 10.07 -13.79 6.81
N HIS A 254 8.91 -13.62 7.45
CA HIS A 254 8.81 -12.99 8.75
C HIS A 254 7.54 -13.46 9.48
N SER A 255 7.68 -13.90 10.72
CA SER A 255 6.62 -14.57 11.47
C SER A 255 5.80 -13.66 12.38
N MET A 256 5.88 -12.31 12.24
CA MET A 256 5.17 -11.34 13.11
C MET A 256 3.69 -11.66 13.34
N GLY A 257 2.99 -12.19 12.33
CA GLY A 257 1.56 -12.52 12.40
C GLY A 257 1.24 -13.87 13.03
N ALA A 258 2.24 -14.68 13.40
CA ALA A 258 2.01 -16.05 13.86
C ALA A 258 1.52 -16.14 15.32
N GLY A 259 1.72 -15.08 16.13
CA GLY A 259 1.49 -15.11 17.58
C GLY A 259 2.54 -15.96 18.32
N GLY A 260 2.61 -15.85 19.63
CA GLY A 260 3.59 -16.59 20.44
C GLY A 260 5.03 -16.10 20.27
N ASP A 261 6.02 -16.99 20.43
CA ASP A 261 7.43 -16.66 20.23
C ASP A 261 7.83 -16.70 18.75
N PHE A 262 7.47 -15.62 18.03
CA PHE A 262 7.81 -15.47 16.62
C PHE A 262 9.33 -15.45 16.36
N ALA A 263 10.15 -15.06 17.36
CA ALA A 263 11.60 -15.02 17.22
C ALA A 263 12.20 -16.43 17.11
N GLU A 264 11.70 -17.39 17.90
CA GLU A 264 12.15 -18.79 17.78
C GLU A 264 11.73 -19.40 16.43
N LEU A 265 10.51 -19.10 15.97
CA LEU A 265 10.05 -19.55 14.64
C LEU A 265 10.92 -18.96 13.53
N ASP A 266 11.28 -17.67 13.60
CA ASP A 266 12.17 -17.03 12.64
C ASP A 266 13.59 -17.63 12.68
N ARG A 267 14.13 -17.91 13.87
CA ARG A 267 15.44 -18.61 14.03
C ARG A 267 15.41 -20.02 13.43
N GLN A 268 14.36 -20.79 13.72
CA GLN A 268 14.23 -22.15 13.18
C GLN A 268 14.13 -22.15 11.66
N ALA A 269 13.28 -21.26 11.12
CA ALA A 269 13.13 -21.09 9.67
C ALA A 269 14.45 -20.68 8.99
N ALA A 270 15.21 -19.78 9.63
CA ALA A 270 16.52 -19.34 9.14
C ALA A 270 17.57 -20.49 9.16
N ARG A 271 17.59 -21.32 10.21
CA ARG A 271 18.45 -22.52 10.24
C ARG A 271 18.13 -23.48 9.11
N ASN A 272 16.86 -23.79 8.94
CA ASN A 272 16.40 -24.66 7.85
C ASN A 272 16.81 -24.11 6.48
N ALA A 273 16.69 -22.79 6.29
CA ALA A 273 17.06 -22.15 5.01
C ALA A 273 18.58 -22.17 4.77
N ALA A 274 19.40 -21.91 5.79
CA ALA A 274 20.86 -21.97 5.67
C ALA A 274 21.33 -23.38 5.27
N GLU A 275 20.82 -24.40 5.96
CA GLU A 275 21.16 -25.82 5.67
C GLU A 275 20.66 -26.25 4.28
N ALA A 276 19.43 -25.85 3.89
CA ALA A 276 18.89 -26.17 2.58
C ALA A 276 19.67 -25.47 1.46
N ALA A 277 20.07 -24.21 1.64
CA ALA A 277 20.85 -23.46 0.69
C ALA A 277 22.26 -24.04 0.49
N GLU A 278 22.91 -24.45 1.60
CA GLU A 278 24.21 -25.13 1.54
C GLU A 278 24.11 -26.46 0.79
N ALA A 279 23.13 -27.30 1.12
CA ALA A 279 22.92 -28.60 0.48
C ALA A 279 22.59 -28.49 -1.01
N ALA A 280 21.87 -27.44 -1.42
CA ALA A 280 21.50 -27.17 -2.81
C ALA A 280 22.61 -26.44 -3.61
N GLY A 281 23.72 -26.03 -2.98
CA GLY A 281 24.80 -25.31 -3.64
C GLY A 281 24.40 -23.87 -4.06
N VAL A 282 23.48 -23.24 -3.33
CA VAL A 282 23.08 -21.84 -3.55
C VAL A 282 24.30 -20.93 -3.41
N ARG A 283 24.49 -19.98 -4.34
CA ARG A 283 25.65 -19.08 -4.36
C ARG A 283 25.49 -17.82 -3.54
N GLN A 284 24.25 -17.42 -3.25
CA GLN A 284 23.95 -16.23 -2.44
C GLN A 284 22.58 -16.34 -1.79
N ILE A 285 22.46 -15.93 -0.54
CA ILE A 285 21.17 -15.58 0.09
C ILE A 285 21.09 -14.06 0.16
N VAL A 286 20.00 -13.47 -0.32
CA VAL A 286 19.67 -12.06 -0.14
C VAL A 286 18.59 -11.95 0.93
N TYR A 287 18.95 -11.36 2.05
CA TYR A 287 18.05 -11.20 3.20
C TYR A 287 17.62 -9.74 3.36
N LEU A 288 16.32 -9.52 3.56
CA LEU A 288 15.79 -8.21 3.93
C LEU A 288 15.57 -8.17 5.45
N GLY A 289 16.46 -7.48 6.15
CA GLY A 289 16.44 -7.27 7.60
C GLY A 289 15.83 -5.94 8.01
N GLY A 290 15.83 -5.67 9.32
CA GLY A 290 15.45 -4.40 9.92
C GLY A 290 16.66 -3.50 10.17
N LEU A 291 16.50 -2.19 9.97
CA LEU A 291 17.49 -1.19 10.33
C LEU A 291 17.37 -0.87 11.83
N GLY A 292 18.47 -0.72 12.49
CA GLY A 292 18.62 -0.40 13.91
C GLY A 292 20.02 -0.78 14.40
N ASP A 293 20.50 -0.13 15.43
CA ASP A 293 21.79 -0.44 16.03
C ASP A 293 21.68 -1.71 16.92
N GLU A 294 22.81 -2.34 17.18
CA GLU A 294 22.93 -3.37 18.22
C GLU A 294 22.90 -2.68 19.60
N ASP A 295 21.69 -2.47 20.12
CA ASP A 295 21.43 -1.85 21.41
C ASP A 295 20.73 -2.88 22.31
N PRO A 296 21.11 -3.02 23.60
CA PRO A 296 20.40 -3.87 24.56
C PRO A 296 18.91 -3.55 24.67
N ASP A 297 18.51 -2.30 24.42
CA ASP A 297 17.13 -1.83 24.44
C ASP A 297 16.42 -1.93 23.08
N LEU A 298 17.01 -2.67 22.12
CA LEU A 298 16.41 -2.88 20.82
C LEU A 298 15.07 -3.61 20.97
N SER A 299 14.05 -3.19 20.22
CA SER A 299 12.75 -3.85 20.25
C SER A 299 12.88 -5.33 19.87
N HIS A 300 12.08 -6.18 20.50
CA HIS A 300 12.08 -7.63 20.25
C HIS A 300 11.96 -7.99 18.76
N HIS A 301 11.18 -7.21 18.03
CA HIS A 301 11.05 -7.34 16.58
C HIS A 301 12.38 -7.09 15.84
N LEU A 302 13.10 -6.01 16.14
CA LEU A 302 14.38 -5.70 15.48
C LEU A 302 15.47 -6.68 15.91
N GLN A 303 15.48 -7.13 17.18
CA GLN A 303 16.37 -8.20 17.64
C GLN A 303 16.18 -9.47 16.83
N SER A 304 14.92 -9.94 16.68
CA SER A 304 14.62 -11.13 15.87
C SER A 304 15.10 -10.99 14.42
N ARG A 305 15.00 -9.78 13.84
CA ARG A 305 15.51 -9.51 12.48
C ARG A 305 17.04 -9.61 12.39
N HIS A 306 17.77 -9.10 13.37
CA HIS A 306 19.23 -9.22 13.45
C HIS A 306 19.65 -10.67 13.65
N GLU A 307 19.03 -11.38 14.60
CA GLU A 307 19.27 -12.80 14.85
C GLU A 307 19.03 -13.66 13.62
N THR A 308 17.93 -13.41 12.87
CA THR A 308 17.63 -14.11 11.61
C THR A 308 18.79 -13.96 10.61
N GLY A 309 19.32 -12.75 10.44
CA GLY A 309 20.47 -12.51 9.55
C GLY A 309 21.73 -13.26 10.00
N ALA A 310 22.01 -13.24 11.32
CA ALA A 310 23.15 -13.97 11.89
C ALA A 310 23.00 -15.49 11.73
N VAL A 311 21.80 -16.04 11.96
CA VAL A 311 21.54 -17.47 11.78
C VAL A 311 21.65 -17.90 10.31
N LEU A 312 21.13 -17.11 9.36
CA LEU A 312 21.31 -17.40 7.93
C LEU A 312 22.79 -17.44 7.53
N ALA A 313 23.63 -16.58 8.13
CA ALA A 313 25.06 -16.51 7.84
C ALA A 313 25.91 -17.54 8.64
N SER A 314 25.32 -18.27 9.60
CA SER A 314 26.07 -19.10 10.55
C SER A 314 26.76 -20.31 9.94
N SER A 315 26.29 -20.85 8.79
CA SER A 315 26.98 -21.97 8.11
C SER A 315 28.29 -21.53 7.47
N GLY A 316 28.43 -20.25 7.12
CA GLY A 316 29.62 -19.68 6.47
C GLY A 316 29.87 -20.16 5.03
N SER A 317 29.13 -21.17 4.55
CA SER A 317 29.33 -21.78 3.24
C SER A 317 28.60 -21.02 2.12
N VAL A 318 27.43 -20.41 2.42
CA VAL A 318 26.67 -19.59 1.49
C VAL A 318 26.74 -18.12 1.92
N PRO A 319 27.29 -17.21 1.11
CA PRO A 319 27.36 -15.80 1.49
C PRO A 319 25.96 -15.16 1.58
N VAL A 320 25.70 -14.47 2.69
CA VAL A 320 24.44 -13.77 2.95
C VAL A 320 24.63 -12.27 2.74
N THR A 321 23.91 -11.71 1.79
CA THR A 321 23.81 -10.26 1.63
C THR A 321 22.59 -9.75 2.38
N THR A 322 22.80 -9.04 3.48
CA THR A 322 21.73 -8.48 4.30
C THR A 322 21.48 -7.03 3.94
N LEU A 323 20.27 -6.71 3.49
CA LEU A 323 19.79 -5.33 3.37
C LEU A 323 18.97 -4.98 4.62
N ARG A 324 19.39 -3.95 5.38
CA ARG A 324 18.64 -3.47 6.54
C ARG A 324 17.85 -2.23 6.16
N ALA A 325 16.52 -2.31 6.25
CA ALA A 325 15.61 -1.22 5.92
C ALA A 325 14.83 -0.75 7.15
N ALA A 326 14.56 0.56 7.23
CA ALA A 326 13.59 1.15 8.14
C ALA A 326 12.16 0.99 7.59
N MET A 327 11.29 1.98 7.81
CA MET A 327 9.94 2.00 7.28
C MET A 327 9.93 2.03 5.75
N VAL A 328 9.24 1.07 5.14
CA VAL A 328 9.04 1.03 3.69
C VAL A 328 7.76 1.79 3.31
N ILE A 329 7.92 2.84 2.51
CA ILE A 329 6.81 3.65 2.01
C ILE A 329 6.33 3.08 0.69
N GLY A 330 5.08 2.61 0.67
CA GLY A 330 4.46 2.10 -0.55
C GLY A 330 3.03 1.68 -0.29
N GLN A 331 2.22 1.66 -1.34
CA GLN A 331 0.82 1.25 -1.27
C GLN A 331 0.71 -0.17 -0.69
N HIS A 332 -0.15 -0.38 0.29
CA HIS A 332 -0.36 -1.65 1.01
C HIS A 332 0.84 -2.13 1.86
N SER A 333 1.91 -1.33 2.03
CA SER A 333 2.87 -1.60 3.11
C SER A 333 2.19 -1.40 4.46
N ALA A 334 2.28 -2.36 5.37
CA ALA A 334 1.61 -2.30 6.68
C ALA A 334 2.02 -1.05 7.47
N SER A 335 3.32 -0.69 7.44
CA SER A 335 3.83 0.51 8.11
C SER A 335 3.26 1.79 7.51
N PHE A 336 3.17 1.88 6.18
CA PHE A 336 2.58 3.05 5.52
C PHE A 336 1.06 3.10 5.68
N GLN A 337 0.36 1.96 5.66
CA GLN A 337 -1.07 1.91 5.97
C GLN A 337 -1.35 2.44 7.38
N MET A 338 -0.57 2.03 8.37
CA MET A 338 -0.69 2.55 9.73
C MET A 338 -0.51 4.07 9.77
N LEU A 339 0.54 4.60 9.15
CA LEU A 339 0.81 6.04 9.05
C LEU A 339 -0.36 6.79 8.39
N ARG A 340 -0.83 6.30 7.24
CA ARG A 340 -1.95 6.85 6.48
C ARG A 340 -3.23 6.87 7.30
N ASP A 341 -3.57 5.76 7.95
CA ASP A 341 -4.82 5.61 8.69
C ASP A 341 -4.85 6.52 9.93
N LEU A 342 -3.72 6.65 10.65
CA LEU A 342 -3.56 7.61 11.74
C LEU A 342 -3.85 9.05 11.27
N VAL A 343 -3.23 9.45 10.17
CA VAL A 343 -3.43 10.79 9.57
C VAL A 343 -4.86 10.99 9.08
N HIS A 344 -5.49 9.94 8.53
CA HIS A 344 -6.84 10.03 7.99
C HIS A 344 -7.93 10.08 9.07
N ARG A 345 -7.74 9.37 10.16
CA ARG A 345 -8.79 9.17 11.17
C ARG A 345 -8.68 10.14 12.33
N LEU A 346 -7.49 10.72 12.59
CA LEU A 346 -7.24 11.51 13.79
C LEU A 346 -6.81 12.95 13.45
N PRO A 347 -7.67 13.94 13.70
CA PRO A 347 -7.31 15.36 13.56
C PRO A 347 -6.42 15.85 14.71
N ALA A 348 -6.45 15.16 15.86
CA ALA A 348 -5.59 15.39 17.02
C ALA A 348 -5.28 14.07 17.71
N MET A 349 -4.07 13.94 18.26
CA MET A 349 -3.64 12.73 18.95
C MET A 349 -2.68 13.04 20.09
N VAL A 350 -2.81 12.26 21.15
CA VAL A 350 -1.83 12.19 22.23
C VAL A 350 -0.93 11.00 21.92
N THR A 351 0.37 11.23 21.85
CA THR A 351 1.34 10.22 21.42
C THR A 351 2.43 10.01 22.47
N PRO A 352 3.06 8.83 22.54
CA PRO A 352 4.26 8.64 23.35
C PRO A 352 5.43 9.44 22.79
N ARG A 353 6.47 9.64 23.61
CA ARG A 353 7.68 10.36 23.21
C ARG A 353 8.42 9.78 21.99
N TRP A 354 8.29 8.47 21.74
CA TRP A 354 8.93 7.84 20.58
C TRP A 354 8.47 8.43 19.22
N VAL A 355 7.38 9.18 19.19
CA VAL A 355 6.96 9.87 17.94
C VAL A 355 8.04 10.85 17.44
N THR A 356 8.97 11.27 18.30
CA THR A 356 10.11 12.14 17.95
C THR A 356 11.40 11.36 17.63
N THR A 357 11.37 10.01 17.67
CA THR A 357 12.53 9.18 17.29
C THR A 357 12.79 9.30 15.81
N ARG A 358 14.06 9.36 15.42
CA ARG A 358 14.49 9.53 14.03
C ARG A 358 14.47 8.20 13.29
N THR A 359 14.00 8.24 12.07
CA THR A 359 13.99 7.11 11.14
C THR A 359 14.35 7.58 9.74
N GLN A 360 14.86 6.68 8.93
CA GLN A 360 15.20 6.96 7.52
C GLN A 360 14.33 6.08 6.60
N PRO A 361 13.08 6.49 6.34
CA PRO A 361 12.16 5.72 5.53
C PRO A 361 12.68 5.55 4.09
N ILE A 362 12.29 4.46 3.44
CA ILE A 362 12.69 4.17 2.07
C ILE A 362 11.45 3.97 1.19
N ALA A 363 11.45 4.52 -0.02
CA ALA A 363 10.45 4.18 -1.03
C ALA A 363 10.55 2.70 -1.43
N PHE A 364 9.41 2.02 -1.60
CA PHE A 364 9.43 0.63 -2.05
C PHE A 364 10.17 0.46 -3.40
N ALA A 365 10.02 1.43 -4.31
CA ALA A 365 10.73 1.39 -5.59
C ALA A 365 12.26 1.36 -5.41
N ASP A 366 12.79 2.14 -4.47
CA ASP A 366 14.23 2.16 -4.20
C ASP A 366 14.68 0.87 -3.52
N LEU A 367 13.91 0.36 -2.55
CA LEU A 367 14.19 -0.93 -1.91
C LEU A 367 14.20 -2.07 -2.94
N ARG A 368 13.23 -2.10 -3.85
CA ARG A 368 13.16 -3.07 -4.94
C ARG A 368 14.44 -3.03 -5.79
N ASP A 369 14.86 -1.84 -6.19
CA ASP A 369 16.04 -1.67 -7.03
C ASP A 369 17.32 -2.10 -6.31
N TYR A 370 17.42 -1.84 -4.99
CA TYR A 370 18.54 -2.35 -4.20
C TYR A 370 18.51 -3.88 -4.07
N LEU A 371 17.34 -4.49 -3.84
CA LEU A 371 17.20 -5.94 -3.82
C LEU A 371 17.65 -6.56 -5.15
N ILE A 372 17.23 -6.00 -6.29
CA ILE A 372 17.65 -6.43 -7.61
C ILE A 372 19.15 -6.16 -7.85
N GLY A 373 19.62 -5.00 -7.41
CA GLY A 373 20.99 -4.55 -7.63
C GLY A 373 22.05 -5.41 -6.93
N VAL A 374 21.76 -5.97 -5.76
CA VAL A 374 22.70 -6.83 -5.03
C VAL A 374 22.61 -8.31 -5.45
N CYS A 375 21.62 -8.69 -6.24
CA CYS A 375 21.45 -10.07 -6.70
C CYS A 375 22.61 -10.49 -7.58
N ALA A 376 23.28 -11.57 -7.23
CA ALA A 376 24.45 -12.09 -7.90
C ALA A 376 25.57 -11.04 -8.14
N LEU A 377 25.68 -10.07 -7.23
CA LEU A 377 26.75 -9.07 -7.24
C LEU A 377 27.83 -9.50 -6.25
N PRO A 378 29.03 -9.95 -6.72
CA PRO A 378 30.07 -10.50 -5.83
C PRO A 378 30.52 -9.52 -4.75
N GLU A 379 30.55 -8.21 -5.06
CA GLU A 379 30.94 -7.15 -4.13
C GLU A 379 29.96 -6.95 -2.97
N ALA A 380 28.75 -7.54 -3.07
CA ALA A 380 27.73 -7.52 -2.03
C ALA A 380 27.74 -8.80 -1.17
N TYR A 381 28.47 -9.84 -1.57
CA TYR A 381 28.48 -11.13 -0.86
C TYR A 381 28.99 -10.99 0.58
N GLY A 382 28.27 -11.60 1.53
CA GLY A 382 28.61 -11.58 2.94
C GLY A 382 28.51 -10.20 3.62
N ARG A 383 27.93 -9.21 2.97
CA ARG A 383 27.85 -7.84 3.49
C ARG A 383 26.49 -7.52 4.10
N THR A 384 26.51 -6.69 5.15
CA THR A 384 25.34 -6.03 5.71
C THR A 384 25.33 -4.59 5.24
N LEU A 385 24.28 -4.19 4.51
CA LEU A 385 24.13 -2.92 3.83
C LEU A 385 22.88 -2.21 4.34
N ASP A 386 23.03 -0.98 4.79
CA ASP A 386 21.91 -0.15 5.20
C ASP A 386 21.24 0.48 3.98
N VAL A 387 19.91 0.42 3.93
CA VAL A 387 19.11 0.96 2.83
C VAL A 387 18.05 1.92 3.36
N GLY A 388 18.17 3.18 2.97
CA GLY A 388 17.27 4.27 3.38
C GLY A 388 17.05 5.27 2.25
N GLY A 389 15.98 6.03 2.34
CA GLY A 389 15.73 7.17 1.46
C GLY A 389 16.71 8.34 1.75
N PRO A 390 16.58 9.47 1.05
CA PRO A 390 17.40 10.63 1.30
C PRO A 390 17.01 11.40 2.57
N ASP A 391 15.77 11.26 3.05
CA ASP A 391 15.24 12.00 4.18
C ASP A 391 15.41 11.24 5.49
N ILE A 392 15.87 11.92 6.55
CA ILE A 392 15.84 11.44 7.93
C ILE A 392 14.78 12.26 8.65
N LEU A 393 13.73 11.57 9.14
CA LEU A 393 12.53 12.20 9.69
C LEU A 393 12.14 11.55 11.02
N THR A 394 11.44 12.30 11.86
CA THR A 394 10.70 11.73 12.97
C THR A 394 9.35 11.16 12.49
N PHE A 395 8.76 10.27 13.27
CA PHE A 395 7.42 9.75 12.93
C PHE A 395 6.38 10.87 12.91
N GLN A 396 6.53 11.89 13.78
CA GLN A 396 5.70 13.08 13.78
C GLN A 396 5.80 13.85 12.46
N GLU A 397 7.02 14.14 11.99
CA GLU A 397 7.22 14.82 10.71
C GLU A 397 6.66 14.03 9.54
N MET A 398 6.80 12.70 9.56
CA MET A 398 6.18 11.84 8.54
C MET A 398 4.65 11.96 8.55
N MET A 399 4.00 11.96 9.73
CA MET A 399 2.55 12.16 9.84
C MET A 399 2.13 13.54 9.32
N GLU A 400 2.83 14.60 9.70
CA GLU A 400 2.52 15.97 9.28
C GLU A 400 2.68 16.15 7.77
N ARG A 401 3.80 15.64 7.19
CA ARG A 401 4.05 15.69 5.74
C ARG A 401 3.02 14.86 4.98
N THR A 402 2.72 13.64 5.46
CA THR A 402 1.70 12.78 4.84
C THR A 402 0.32 13.43 4.86
N ALA A 403 -0.06 14.12 5.95
CA ALA A 403 -1.32 14.85 6.03
C ALA A 403 -1.44 15.91 4.93
N VAL A 404 -0.40 16.73 4.76
CA VAL A 404 -0.36 17.78 3.73
C VAL A 404 -0.45 17.18 2.33
N LEU A 405 0.31 16.12 2.06
CA LEU A 405 0.32 15.43 0.76
C LEU A 405 -1.02 14.75 0.45
N ALA A 406 -1.74 14.30 1.49
CA ALA A 406 -3.10 13.76 1.38
C ALA A 406 -4.18 14.86 1.31
N GLY A 407 -3.83 16.14 1.17
CA GLY A 407 -4.77 17.26 1.13
C GLY A 407 -5.49 17.53 2.45
N ARG A 408 -4.87 17.15 3.59
CA ARG A 408 -5.44 17.31 4.93
C ARG A 408 -4.69 18.37 5.74
N ARG A 409 -5.33 18.83 6.81
CA ARG A 409 -4.63 19.65 7.81
C ARG A 409 -3.66 18.78 8.61
N LYS A 410 -2.53 19.35 9.00
CA LYS A 410 -1.60 18.72 9.93
C LYS A 410 -2.34 18.31 11.20
N PRO A 411 -2.20 17.08 11.70
CA PRO A 411 -2.79 16.68 12.97
C PRO A 411 -2.13 17.43 14.13
N ALA A 412 -2.93 17.78 15.15
CA ALA A 412 -2.35 18.27 16.39
C ALA A 412 -1.77 17.09 17.18
N ILE A 413 -0.45 17.05 17.35
CA ILE A 413 0.25 15.95 18.02
C ILE A 413 0.83 16.47 19.33
N LEU A 414 0.41 15.86 20.45
CA LEU A 414 0.89 16.16 21.79
C LEU A 414 1.68 14.96 22.34
N PRO A 415 3.03 15.01 22.33
CA PRO A 415 3.84 13.96 22.94
C PRO A 415 3.73 13.99 24.48
N VAL A 416 3.45 12.84 25.08
CA VAL A 416 3.38 12.69 26.55
C VAL A 416 4.32 11.60 27.03
N PRO A 417 4.93 11.73 28.26
CA PRO A 417 5.90 10.79 28.74
C PRO A 417 5.35 9.44 29.23
N VAL A 418 4.02 9.33 29.42
CA VAL A 418 3.40 8.30 30.27
C VAL A 418 2.65 7.21 29.50
N LEU A 419 2.60 7.23 28.17
CA LEU A 419 1.91 6.18 27.40
C LEU A 419 2.85 4.96 27.21
N SER A 420 2.44 3.80 27.73
CA SER A 420 3.16 2.55 27.49
C SER A 420 3.00 2.07 26.05
N PRO A 421 3.95 1.27 25.52
CA PRO A 421 3.84 0.70 24.18
C PRO A 421 2.59 -0.16 24.00
N GLU A 422 2.17 -0.87 25.07
CA GLU A 422 0.99 -1.73 25.05
C GLU A 422 -0.28 -0.91 24.81
N LEU A 423 -0.44 0.19 25.55
CA LEU A 423 -1.57 1.12 25.35
C LEU A 423 -1.53 1.74 23.96
N SER A 424 -0.34 2.12 23.47
CA SER A 424 -0.16 2.68 22.14
C SER A 424 -0.50 1.68 21.04
N SER A 425 -0.13 0.40 21.19
CA SER A 425 -0.42 -0.64 20.21
C SER A 425 -1.91 -1.02 20.18
N LEU A 426 -2.57 -1.07 21.33
CA LEU A 426 -4.03 -1.27 21.42
C LEU A 426 -4.77 -0.13 20.73
N TRP A 427 -4.32 1.09 20.96
CA TRP A 427 -4.92 2.27 20.35
C TRP A 427 -4.70 2.30 18.82
N CYS A 428 -3.51 1.99 18.33
CA CYS A 428 -3.24 1.84 16.91
C CYS A 428 -4.11 0.76 16.27
N GLY A 429 -4.30 -0.39 16.94
CA GLY A 429 -5.20 -1.46 16.46
C GLY A 429 -6.67 -1.06 16.40
N LEU A 430 -7.11 -0.10 17.22
CA LEU A 430 -8.48 0.43 17.17
C LEU A 430 -8.66 1.47 16.04
N VAL A 431 -7.60 2.18 15.71
CA VAL A 431 -7.65 3.34 14.80
C VAL A 431 -7.18 2.98 13.40
N THR A 432 -6.42 1.91 13.20
CA THR A 432 -5.91 1.49 11.89
C THR A 432 -6.54 0.17 11.46
N ASP A 433 -6.54 -0.11 10.15
CA ASP A 433 -6.99 -1.39 9.60
C ASP A 433 -5.89 -2.46 9.61
N VAL A 434 -4.73 -2.15 10.19
CA VAL A 434 -3.62 -3.08 10.34
C VAL A 434 -3.89 -4.06 11.49
N ASP A 435 -3.72 -5.36 11.24
CA ASP A 435 -3.86 -6.39 12.27
C ASP A 435 -2.97 -6.06 13.48
N THR A 436 -3.55 -6.09 14.69
CA THR A 436 -2.87 -5.76 15.95
C THR A 436 -1.61 -6.59 16.17
N ARG A 437 -1.56 -7.83 15.67
CA ARG A 437 -0.39 -8.71 15.71
C ARG A 437 0.79 -8.17 14.90
N ILE A 438 0.51 -7.37 13.86
CA ILE A 438 1.51 -6.70 13.04
C ILE A 438 1.77 -5.28 13.56
N ALA A 439 0.72 -4.55 13.95
CA ALA A 439 0.84 -3.18 14.43
C ALA A 439 1.69 -3.07 15.70
N ARG A 440 1.53 -4.02 16.64
CA ARG A 440 2.26 -4.00 17.92
C ARG A 440 3.79 -4.05 17.74
N PRO A 441 4.39 -5.02 17.04
CA PRO A 441 5.84 -5.03 16.80
C PRO A 441 6.34 -3.80 16.03
N LEU A 442 5.53 -3.26 15.10
CA LEU A 442 5.87 -2.05 14.37
C LEU A 442 5.92 -0.83 15.30
N VAL A 443 4.94 -0.66 16.19
CA VAL A 443 4.92 0.43 17.18
C VAL A 443 6.07 0.31 18.16
N GLU A 444 6.38 -0.90 18.63
CA GLU A 444 7.53 -1.15 19.49
C GLU A 444 8.84 -0.77 18.79
N GLY A 445 8.97 -1.06 17.50
CA GLY A 445 10.14 -0.69 16.69
C GLY A 445 10.36 0.80 16.52
N LEU A 446 9.30 1.63 16.61
CA LEU A 446 9.41 3.08 16.51
C LEU A 446 10.17 3.75 17.68
N ARG A 447 10.46 3.01 18.76
CA ARG A 447 11.25 3.52 19.91
C ARG A 447 12.74 3.61 19.57
N ASN A 448 13.21 2.80 18.64
CA ASN A 448 14.60 2.73 18.25
C ASN A 448 14.89 3.65 17.06
N GLU A 449 16.01 4.33 17.10
CA GLU A 449 16.49 5.09 15.95
C GLU A 449 16.82 4.12 14.81
N THR A 450 16.26 4.37 13.63
CA THR A 450 16.47 3.55 12.43
C THR A 450 16.99 4.40 11.30
N VAL A 451 18.24 4.86 11.45
CA VAL A 451 18.98 5.71 10.50
C VAL A 451 20.17 4.91 9.97
N CYS A 452 20.44 4.99 8.67
CA CYS A 452 21.58 4.31 8.04
C CYS A 452 22.91 4.79 8.65
N ARG A 453 23.79 3.85 8.97
CA ARG A 453 25.11 4.10 9.52
C ARG A 453 26.21 4.16 8.45
N ASN A 454 25.91 3.61 7.28
CA ASN A 454 26.80 3.64 6.13
C ASN A 454 26.02 3.92 4.83
N ASP A 455 26.73 4.29 3.81
CA ASP A 455 26.23 4.56 2.47
C ASP A 455 26.80 3.58 1.42
N ASP A 456 27.29 2.43 1.85
CA ASP A 456 27.96 1.43 1.01
C ASP A 456 27.05 0.95 -0.13
N ILE A 457 25.76 0.85 0.13
CA ILE A 457 24.78 0.47 -0.92
C ILE A 457 24.78 1.47 -2.08
N LEU A 458 25.00 2.75 -1.82
CA LEU A 458 25.02 3.80 -2.86
C LEU A 458 26.25 3.68 -3.77
N ARG A 459 27.35 3.07 -3.27
CA ARG A 459 28.53 2.78 -4.07
C ARG A 459 28.36 1.52 -4.91
N LEU A 460 27.68 0.50 -4.35
CA LEU A 460 27.45 -0.77 -5.05
C LEU A 460 26.33 -0.67 -6.08
N VAL A 461 25.28 0.06 -5.76
CA VAL A 461 24.07 0.24 -6.58
C VAL A 461 23.76 1.74 -6.66
N PRO A 462 24.55 2.50 -7.43
CA PRO A 462 24.35 3.94 -7.55
C PRO A 462 23.00 4.26 -8.22
N LYS A 463 22.20 5.05 -7.53
CA LYS A 463 20.91 5.53 -8.05
C LYS A 463 20.45 6.78 -7.32
N GLU A 464 19.65 7.59 -7.99
CA GLU A 464 18.88 8.64 -7.36
C GLU A 464 17.71 8.05 -6.57
N ARG A 465 17.59 8.42 -5.30
CA ARG A 465 16.54 7.93 -4.40
C ARG A 465 15.36 8.88 -4.37
N LEU A 466 14.17 8.33 -4.25
CA LEU A 466 12.96 9.12 -4.08
C LEU A 466 12.94 9.80 -2.73
N SER A 467 12.55 11.07 -2.70
CA SER A 467 12.24 11.77 -1.45
C SER A 467 11.07 11.11 -0.73
N PHE A 468 10.96 11.33 0.59
CA PHE A 468 9.79 10.87 1.35
C PHE A 468 8.49 11.37 0.74
N ASP A 469 8.43 12.64 0.33
CA ASP A 469 7.23 13.22 -0.27
C ASP A 469 6.84 12.54 -1.57
N ASP A 470 7.81 12.22 -2.43
CA ASP A 470 7.54 11.55 -3.70
C ASP A 470 7.13 10.08 -3.48
N ALA A 471 7.75 9.40 -2.49
CA ALA A 471 7.35 8.07 -2.07
C ALA A 471 5.91 8.05 -1.55
N VAL A 472 5.53 9.02 -0.73
CA VAL A 472 4.15 9.16 -0.20
C VAL A 472 3.17 9.51 -1.31
N ARG A 473 3.48 10.47 -2.21
CA ARG A 473 2.62 10.77 -3.35
C ARG A 473 2.31 9.52 -4.18
N ARG A 474 3.34 8.71 -4.47
CA ARG A 474 3.17 7.43 -5.20
C ARG A 474 2.32 6.44 -4.43
N ALA A 475 2.57 6.29 -3.13
CA ALA A 475 1.84 5.36 -2.29
C ALA A 475 0.36 5.74 -2.13
N LEU A 476 0.03 7.04 -2.21
CA LEU A 476 -1.34 7.55 -2.19
C LEU A 476 -2.05 7.46 -3.55
N GLN A 477 -1.30 7.45 -4.66
CA GLN A 477 -1.84 7.42 -6.03
C GLN A 477 -2.34 6.04 -6.49
N GLY A 478 -2.10 4.98 -5.73
CA GLY A 478 -2.57 3.65 -6.06
C GLY A 478 -1.96 3.09 -7.35
N VAL A 479 -0.61 3.07 -7.44
CA VAL A 479 0.06 2.41 -8.58
C VAL A 479 -0.36 0.95 -8.63
N PRO A 480 -1.07 0.47 -9.68
CA PRO A 480 -1.43 -0.92 -9.80
C PRO A 480 -0.18 -1.80 -9.81
N LEU A 481 -0.29 -2.97 -9.18
CA LEU A 481 0.73 -4.01 -9.34
C LEU A 481 0.75 -4.40 -10.81
N ARG A 482 1.89 -4.31 -11.47
CA ARG A 482 2.09 -4.96 -12.76
C ARG A 482 2.15 -6.47 -12.48
N TYR A 483 1.09 -7.19 -12.84
CA TYR A 483 1.03 -8.65 -12.81
C TYR A 483 1.49 -9.21 -14.16
#